data_d4475c1d97e480e462f4ec5d1deb3d8a
#
_entry.id   d4475c1d97e480e462f4ec5d1deb3d8a
#
_cell.length_a   1.000
_cell.length_b   1.000
_cell.length_c   1.000
_cell.angle_alpha   90.00
_cell.angle_beta   90.00
_cell.angle_gamma   90.00
#
_symmetry.space_group_name_H-M   'P 1'
#
loop_
_entity.id
_entity.type
_entity.pdbx_description
1 polymer ?
#
loop_
_entity_poly.entity_id
_entity_poly.type
_entity_poly.pdbx_seq_one_letter_code
_entity_poly.pdbx_strand_id
1 'polypeptide(L)'
;MRKRVQNVCMDLLVTTFFQRFCCRKEIKVLLLQTWQTTGWKMTEKTLTYNDLLVEPADVYEQMGYHEAEPDEATRRETLYIINKVRARLRPRFCYFVTRELPAFDMGTIILRQLRGAEAYALFVATAGREYEAFQQELKAEGDMVRVFIADALGSVIAEKTADQMEVALQASIEKLGWRHTNRFSPGYCGWHVSQQQLLFPLFEGHTCDVTLTESSLMVPIKSVSGIIGLGASVRHLDYTCGLCDFKQCYKRIKKSNP
;
A
#
# COMPACT_ATOMS: atom_id res chain seq x y z
N MET A 1 -52.18 -24.68 -14.49
CA MET A 1 -52.11 -23.86 -13.26
C MET A 1 -50.90 -24.10 -12.36
N ARG A 2 -50.03 -25.09 -12.61
CA ARG A 2 -48.88 -25.43 -11.74
C ARG A 2 -47.52 -24.81 -12.13
N LYS A 3 -47.40 -24.18 -13.31
CA LYS A 3 -46.12 -23.59 -13.78
C LYS A 3 -45.93 -22.08 -13.43
N ARG A 4 -46.95 -21.40 -12.91
CA ARG A 4 -46.87 -19.95 -12.53
C ARG A 4 -46.45 -19.72 -11.08
N VAL A 5 -46.54 -20.73 -10.21
CA VAL A 5 -46.21 -20.59 -8.79
C VAL A 5 -44.74 -20.84 -8.49
N GLN A 6 -44.01 -21.54 -9.38
CA GLN A 6 -42.57 -21.80 -9.21
C GLN A 6 -41.69 -20.61 -9.53
N ASN A 7 -42.09 -19.73 -10.49
CA ASN A 7 -41.28 -18.58 -10.84
C ASN A 7 -41.37 -17.42 -9.85
N VAL A 8 -42.50 -17.29 -9.14
CA VAL A 8 -42.68 -16.24 -8.11
C VAL A 8 -41.91 -16.59 -6.83
N CYS A 9 -41.66 -17.86 -6.54
CA CYS A 9 -40.90 -18.28 -5.36
C CYS A 9 -39.38 -18.14 -5.56
N MET A 10 -38.88 -18.21 -6.82
CA MET A 10 -37.45 -18.01 -7.13
C MET A 10 -37.07 -16.54 -7.09
N ASP A 11 -37.92 -15.65 -7.56
CA ASP A 11 -37.65 -14.19 -7.53
C ASP A 11 -37.68 -13.61 -6.11
N LEU A 12 -38.51 -14.16 -5.22
CA LEU A 12 -38.53 -13.76 -3.80
C LEU A 12 -37.30 -14.30 -3.02
N LEU A 13 -36.75 -15.44 -3.40
CA LEU A 13 -35.53 -15.99 -2.80
C LEU A 13 -34.27 -15.24 -3.23
N VAL A 14 -34.23 -14.77 -4.47
CA VAL A 14 -33.08 -13.96 -4.98
C VAL A 14 -33.06 -12.57 -4.34
N THR A 15 -34.22 -11.93 -4.18
CA THR A 15 -34.30 -10.58 -3.58
C THR A 15 -34.05 -10.61 -2.06
N THR A 16 -34.46 -11.65 -1.35
CA THR A 16 -34.15 -11.84 0.08
C THR A 16 -32.68 -12.27 0.30
N PHE A 17 -32.08 -12.95 -0.67
CA PHE A 17 -30.68 -13.31 -0.63
C PHE A 17 -29.78 -12.06 -0.78
N PHE A 18 -30.09 -11.14 -1.67
CA PHE A 18 -29.34 -9.87 -1.86
C PHE A 18 -29.47 -8.90 -0.68
N GLN A 19 -30.60 -8.87 0.01
CA GLN A 19 -30.79 -8.02 1.20
C GLN A 19 -30.09 -8.57 2.47
N ARG A 20 -29.83 -9.89 2.55
CA ARG A 20 -29.06 -10.50 3.64
C ARG A 20 -27.55 -10.40 3.47
N PHE A 21 -27.05 -10.19 2.26
CA PHE A 21 -25.60 -10.05 1.97
C PHE A 21 -25.00 -8.70 2.40
N CYS A 22 -25.79 -7.78 2.92
CA CYS A 22 -25.29 -6.52 3.49
C CYS A 22 -24.72 -6.68 4.93
N CYS A 23 -24.67 -7.90 5.47
CA CYS A 23 -24.15 -8.14 6.80
C CYS A 23 -22.65 -8.53 6.72
N ARG A 24 -21.78 -7.67 7.26
CA ARG A 24 -20.30 -7.80 7.31
C ARG A 24 -19.77 -9.22 7.61
N LYS A 25 -20.55 -10.09 8.26
CA LYS A 25 -20.15 -11.46 8.62
C LYS A 25 -20.21 -12.46 7.45
N GLU A 26 -21.15 -12.31 6.53
CA GLU A 26 -21.34 -13.29 5.45
C GLU A 26 -20.38 -13.07 4.27
N ILE A 27 -19.98 -11.81 4.01
CA ILE A 27 -18.89 -11.49 3.06
C ILE A 27 -17.57 -12.15 3.54
N LYS A 28 -17.33 -12.18 4.84
CA LYS A 28 -16.15 -12.81 5.43
C LYS A 28 -16.10 -14.33 5.20
N VAL A 29 -17.24 -15.02 5.26
CA VAL A 29 -17.32 -16.46 5.03
C VAL A 29 -17.13 -16.83 3.53
N LEU A 30 -17.67 -16.02 2.63
CA LEU A 30 -17.49 -16.24 1.19
C LEU A 30 -16.03 -16.00 0.75
N LEU A 31 -15.38 -14.99 1.29
CA LEU A 31 -13.95 -14.71 1.05
C LEU A 31 -13.06 -15.84 1.62
N LEU A 32 -13.39 -16.39 2.79
CA LEU A 32 -12.67 -17.53 3.38
C LEU A 32 -12.74 -18.80 2.52
N GLN A 33 -13.85 -19.04 1.82
CA GLN A 33 -13.98 -20.19 0.91
C GLN A 33 -13.18 -20.04 -0.38
N THR A 34 -13.01 -18.80 -0.90
CA THR A 34 -12.17 -18.55 -2.08
C THR A 34 -10.67 -18.68 -1.77
N TRP A 35 -10.24 -18.42 -0.55
CA TRP A 35 -8.87 -18.60 -0.09
C TRP A 35 -8.37 -20.05 -0.18
N GLN A 36 -9.24 -21.02 0.14
CA GLN A 36 -8.90 -22.44 0.14
C GLN A 36 -8.69 -23.02 -1.29
N THR A 37 -9.20 -22.34 -2.32
CA THR A 37 -9.15 -22.84 -3.70
C THR A 37 -7.98 -22.30 -4.54
N THR A 38 -7.29 -21.21 -4.11
CA THR A 38 -6.26 -20.55 -4.94
C THR A 38 -4.80 -20.88 -4.56
N GLY A 39 -4.57 -21.50 -3.40
CA GLY A 39 -3.23 -21.93 -2.98
C GLY A 39 -2.23 -20.82 -2.64
N TRP A 40 -2.63 -19.54 -2.68
CA TRP A 40 -1.77 -18.41 -2.36
C TRP A 40 -1.84 -18.07 -0.87
N LYS A 41 -0.70 -18.18 -0.21
CA LYS A 41 -0.56 -17.92 1.23
C LYS A 41 -0.23 -16.46 1.48
N MET A 42 -0.75 -15.91 2.60
CA MET A 42 -0.27 -14.64 3.13
C MET A 42 1.24 -14.67 3.34
N THR A 43 1.95 -13.69 2.81
CA THR A 43 3.38 -13.47 3.04
C THR A 43 3.54 -12.26 3.94
N GLU A 44 4.22 -12.42 5.04
CA GLU A 44 4.56 -11.34 5.98
C GLU A 44 6.05 -11.40 6.30
N LYS A 45 6.71 -10.24 6.34
CA LYS A 45 8.13 -10.14 6.64
C LYS A 45 8.42 -8.91 7.48
N THR A 46 9.24 -9.10 8.52
CA THR A 46 9.88 -8.01 9.26
C THR A 46 11.28 -7.80 8.71
N LEU A 47 11.64 -6.54 8.48
CA LEU A 47 12.93 -6.11 7.96
C LEU A 47 13.75 -5.39 9.03
N THR A 48 15.01 -5.17 8.72
CA THR A 48 15.92 -4.29 9.46
C THR A 48 16.23 -3.05 8.61
N TYR A 49 16.86 -2.04 9.19
CA TYR A 49 17.33 -0.88 8.43
C TYR A 49 18.24 -1.28 7.26
N ASN A 50 19.11 -2.28 7.46
CA ASN A 50 20.06 -2.69 6.44
C ASN A 50 19.39 -3.35 5.22
N ASP A 51 18.20 -3.94 5.39
CA ASP A 51 17.44 -4.53 4.29
C ASP A 51 16.84 -3.46 3.36
N LEU A 52 16.68 -2.21 3.83
CA LEU A 52 16.02 -1.14 3.09
C LEU A 52 16.96 -0.36 2.16
N LEU A 53 18.28 -0.44 2.38
CA LEU A 53 19.27 0.33 1.61
C LEU A 53 18.94 1.85 1.56
N VAL A 54 18.57 2.42 2.72
CA VAL A 54 18.29 3.86 2.85
C VAL A 54 19.60 4.63 2.88
N GLU A 55 19.74 5.55 1.94
CA GLU A 55 20.86 6.48 1.86
C GLU A 55 20.43 7.89 2.34
N PRO A 56 21.35 8.70 2.90
CA PRO A 56 21.03 10.08 3.27
C PRO A 56 20.46 10.90 2.11
N ALA A 57 20.88 10.63 0.87
CA ALA A 57 20.38 11.27 -0.34
C ALA A 57 18.88 11.06 -0.55
N ASP A 58 18.34 9.88 -0.23
CA ASP A 58 16.89 9.59 -0.29
C ASP A 58 16.12 10.55 0.63
N VAL A 59 16.68 10.82 1.84
CA VAL A 59 16.07 11.71 2.83
C VAL A 59 16.13 13.16 2.36
N TYR A 60 17.25 13.59 1.80
CA TYR A 60 17.40 14.93 1.23
C TYR A 60 16.42 15.16 0.07
N GLU A 61 16.28 14.18 -0.81
CA GLU A 61 15.29 14.25 -1.87
C GLU A 61 13.86 14.39 -1.32
N GLN A 62 13.52 13.61 -0.30
CA GLN A 62 12.20 13.67 0.35
C GLN A 62 11.96 15.00 1.06
N MET A 63 13.01 15.66 1.59
CA MET A 63 12.96 17.00 2.19
C MET A 63 12.85 18.12 1.16
N GLY A 64 13.02 17.82 -0.14
CA GLY A 64 12.93 18.79 -1.22
C GLY A 64 14.28 19.30 -1.75
N TYR A 65 15.40 18.78 -1.26
CA TYR A 65 16.71 19.03 -1.84
C TYR A 65 16.86 18.22 -3.13
N HIS A 66 16.67 18.83 -4.29
CA HIS A 66 16.75 18.14 -5.57
C HIS A 66 18.09 18.38 -6.26
N GLU A 67 18.33 19.64 -6.63
CA GLU A 67 19.59 20.10 -7.23
C GLU A 67 20.47 20.83 -6.20
N ALA A 68 19.86 21.31 -5.13
CA ALA A 68 20.57 21.99 -4.05
C ALA A 68 21.18 20.97 -3.07
N GLU A 69 22.40 21.23 -2.65
CA GLU A 69 23.05 20.49 -1.57
C GLU A 69 22.53 20.97 -0.22
N PRO A 70 22.19 20.04 0.72
CA PRO A 70 21.88 20.44 2.09
C PRO A 70 23.12 21.04 2.77
N ASP A 71 22.91 22.00 3.65
CA ASP A 71 23.99 22.57 4.46
C ASP A 71 24.57 21.54 5.44
N GLU A 72 25.74 21.88 6.01
CA GLU A 72 26.48 20.97 6.90
C GLU A 72 25.67 20.63 8.18
N ALA A 73 24.87 21.58 8.69
CA ALA A 73 24.03 21.35 9.85
C ALA A 73 22.93 20.33 9.54
N THR A 74 22.27 20.48 8.40
CA THR A 74 21.23 19.52 7.91
C THR A 74 21.83 18.13 7.68
N ARG A 75 23.02 18.03 7.08
CA ARG A 75 23.69 16.74 6.88
C ARG A 75 24.00 16.04 8.21
N ARG A 76 24.55 16.78 9.17
CA ARG A 76 24.87 16.24 10.51
C ARG A 76 23.62 15.76 11.25
N GLU A 77 22.55 16.55 11.24
CA GLU A 77 21.31 16.17 11.93
C GLU A 77 20.62 14.98 11.23
N THR A 78 20.68 14.90 9.90
CA THR A 78 20.15 13.74 9.16
C THR A 78 20.90 12.45 9.54
N LEU A 79 22.22 12.48 9.56
CA LEU A 79 23.03 11.33 9.99
C LEU A 79 22.78 10.95 11.45
N TYR A 80 22.60 11.94 12.31
CA TYR A 80 22.26 11.72 13.72
C TYR A 80 20.92 10.96 13.85
N ILE A 81 19.89 11.42 13.15
CA ILE A 81 18.55 10.79 13.18
C ILE A 81 18.62 9.37 12.63
N ILE A 82 19.26 9.16 11.48
CA ILE A 82 19.45 7.83 10.90
C ILE A 82 20.12 6.87 11.89
N ASN A 83 21.22 7.29 12.51
CA ASN A 83 21.96 6.46 13.45
C ASN A 83 21.13 6.15 14.71
N LYS A 84 20.36 7.12 15.19
CA LYS A 84 19.54 6.96 16.41
C LYS A 84 18.41 5.94 16.22
N VAL A 85 17.83 5.85 15.01
CA VAL A 85 16.72 4.94 14.73
C VAL A 85 17.14 3.56 14.21
N ARG A 86 18.32 3.45 13.59
CA ARG A 86 18.78 2.28 12.85
C ARG A 86 18.63 0.95 13.60
N ALA A 87 19.04 0.89 14.86
CA ALA A 87 18.99 -0.34 15.66
C ALA A 87 17.56 -0.70 16.12
N ARG A 88 16.68 0.28 16.23
CA ARG A 88 15.31 0.15 16.74
C ARG A 88 14.30 -0.20 15.66
N LEU A 89 14.61 0.14 14.42
CA LEU A 89 13.71 0.03 13.29
C LEU A 89 13.30 -1.42 13.01
N ARG A 90 12.00 -1.63 12.85
CA ARG A 90 11.37 -2.92 12.50
C ARG A 90 10.30 -2.70 11.43
N PRO A 91 10.69 -2.31 10.22
CA PRO A 91 9.74 -2.15 9.13
C PRO A 91 9.16 -3.51 8.76
N ARG A 92 7.90 -3.50 8.33
CA ARG A 92 7.16 -4.73 8.02
C ARG A 92 6.38 -4.55 6.74
N PHE A 93 6.22 -5.64 6.03
CA PHE A 93 5.25 -5.72 4.96
C PHE A 93 4.49 -7.03 5.01
N CYS A 94 3.29 -7.00 4.46
CA CYS A 94 2.55 -8.21 4.14
C CYS A 94 1.86 -8.04 2.78
N TYR A 95 1.66 -9.16 2.10
CA TYR A 95 0.84 -9.22 0.90
C TYR A 95 0.19 -10.60 0.75
N PHE A 96 -0.90 -10.64 0.04
CA PHE A 96 -1.48 -11.87 -0.47
C PHE A 96 -1.94 -11.67 -1.92
N VAL A 97 -2.10 -12.78 -2.63
CA VAL A 97 -2.51 -12.78 -4.03
C VAL A 97 -3.91 -13.38 -4.17
N THR A 98 -4.75 -12.75 -4.97
CA THR A 98 -6.08 -13.23 -5.37
C THR A 98 -6.21 -13.22 -6.88
N ARG A 99 -7.01 -14.13 -7.46
CA ARG A 99 -7.34 -14.12 -8.89
C ARG A 99 -8.51 -13.22 -9.22
N GLU A 100 -9.33 -12.90 -8.25
CA GLU A 100 -10.48 -12.03 -8.44
C GLU A 100 -10.09 -10.58 -8.12
N LEU A 101 -10.43 -9.67 -9.02
CA LEU A 101 -10.29 -8.24 -8.77
C LEU A 101 -11.29 -7.85 -7.67
N PRO A 102 -10.85 -7.36 -6.51
CA PRO A 102 -11.76 -6.91 -5.49
C PRO A 102 -12.63 -5.75 -5.97
N ALA A 103 -13.87 -5.69 -5.51
CA ALA A 103 -14.86 -4.68 -5.91
C ALA A 103 -14.56 -3.31 -5.29
N PHE A 104 -13.41 -2.72 -5.65
CA PHE A 104 -13.05 -1.35 -5.27
C PHE A 104 -13.44 -0.36 -6.36
N ASP A 105 -13.87 0.84 -5.95
CA ASP A 105 -13.97 1.98 -6.86
C ASP A 105 -12.58 2.65 -7.00
N MET A 106 -11.77 2.09 -7.88
CA MET A 106 -10.38 2.54 -8.12
C MET A 106 -10.27 3.58 -9.23
N GLY A 107 -11.39 3.96 -9.85
CA GLY A 107 -11.39 4.86 -11.00
C GLY A 107 -10.83 4.24 -12.28
N THR A 108 -11.02 4.94 -13.39
CA THR A 108 -10.71 4.41 -14.74
C THR A 108 -9.20 4.31 -15.00
N ILE A 109 -8.39 5.15 -14.36
CA ILE A 109 -6.93 5.18 -14.56
C ILE A 109 -6.32 3.87 -14.06
N ILE A 110 -6.58 3.51 -12.80
CA ILE A 110 -6.04 2.28 -12.20
C ILE A 110 -6.59 1.05 -12.91
N LEU A 111 -7.90 0.99 -13.17
CA LEU A 111 -8.51 -0.14 -13.90
C LEU A 111 -7.88 -0.35 -15.28
N ARG A 112 -7.47 0.72 -15.98
CA ARG A 112 -6.75 0.63 -17.24
C ARG A 112 -5.36 0.00 -17.07
N GLN A 113 -4.64 0.37 -16.00
CA GLN A 113 -3.31 -0.17 -15.72
C GLN A 113 -3.35 -1.64 -15.26
N LEU A 114 -4.41 -2.04 -14.60
CA LEU A 114 -4.62 -3.43 -14.18
C LEU A 114 -5.16 -4.33 -15.31
N ARG A 115 -5.45 -3.76 -16.49
CA ARG A 115 -5.96 -4.54 -17.63
C ARG A 115 -4.95 -5.59 -18.08
N GLY A 116 -5.42 -6.84 -18.24
CA GLY A 116 -4.59 -7.99 -18.60
C GLY A 116 -3.90 -8.65 -17.42
N ALA A 117 -4.15 -8.21 -16.19
CA ALA A 117 -3.73 -8.94 -15.00
C ALA A 117 -4.52 -10.25 -14.87
N GLU A 118 -3.82 -11.30 -14.50
CA GLU A 118 -4.35 -12.67 -14.26
C GLU A 118 -4.57 -12.91 -12.77
N ALA A 119 -3.96 -12.08 -11.93
CA ALA A 119 -4.11 -12.07 -10.47
C ALA A 119 -3.74 -10.68 -9.92
N TYR A 120 -4.03 -10.47 -8.65
CA TYR A 120 -3.83 -9.20 -7.96
C TYR A 120 -3.17 -9.45 -6.61
N ALA A 121 -2.08 -8.74 -6.31
CA ALA A 121 -1.50 -8.69 -4.99
C ALA A 121 -2.07 -7.49 -4.23
N LEU A 122 -2.63 -7.73 -3.05
CA LEU A 122 -2.99 -6.70 -2.09
C LEU A 122 -1.88 -6.63 -1.04
N PHE A 123 -1.46 -5.44 -0.65
CA PHE A 123 -0.32 -5.28 0.23
C PHE A 123 -0.51 -4.17 1.27
N VAL A 124 0.24 -4.30 2.37
CA VAL A 124 0.50 -3.26 3.37
C VAL A 124 2.00 -3.27 3.65
N ALA A 125 2.60 -2.09 3.72
CA ALA A 125 3.99 -1.87 4.13
C ALA A 125 4.06 -0.72 5.13
N THR A 126 4.90 -0.82 6.15
CA THR A 126 4.98 0.18 7.23
C THR A 126 6.40 0.33 7.75
N ALA A 127 6.75 1.54 8.16
CA ALA A 127 7.97 1.81 8.94
C ALA A 127 7.90 1.19 10.35
N GLY A 128 6.71 0.85 10.83
CA GLY A 128 6.46 0.18 12.09
C GLY A 128 6.15 1.12 13.25
N ARG A 129 5.58 0.55 14.30
CA ARG A 129 5.24 1.28 15.54
C ARG A 129 6.48 1.79 16.26
N GLU A 130 7.60 1.10 16.12
CA GLU A 130 8.89 1.49 16.69
C GLU A 130 9.36 2.84 16.10
N TYR A 131 9.10 3.06 14.81
CA TYR A 131 9.38 4.33 14.16
C TYR A 131 8.42 5.44 14.61
N GLU A 132 7.14 5.13 14.73
CA GLU A 132 6.15 6.08 15.23
C GLU A 132 6.47 6.54 16.66
N ALA A 133 6.86 5.59 17.55
CA ALA A 133 7.30 5.91 18.91
C ALA A 133 8.52 6.84 18.90
N PHE A 134 9.50 6.57 18.04
CA PHE A 134 10.66 7.44 17.86
C PHE A 134 10.28 8.86 17.42
N GLN A 135 9.33 9.00 16.49
CA GLN A 135 8.83 10.31 16.07
C GLN A 135 8.13 11.07 17.23
N GLN A 136 7.41 10.36 18.10
CA GLN A 136 6.78 10.96 19.27
C GLN A 136 7.83 11.42 20.31
N GLU A 137 8.90 10.64 20.52
CA GLU A 137 10.03 11.05 21.36
C GLU A 137 10.63 12.39 20.86
N LEU A 138 10.93 12.49 19.54
CA LEU A 138 11.47 13.71 18.95
C LEU A 138 10.54 14.92 19.07
N LYS A 139 9.23 14.71 18.90
CA LYS A 139 8.23 15.76 19.10
C LYS A 139 8.22 16.26 20.55
N ALA A 140 8.37 15.36 21.51
CA ALA A 140 8.44 15.74 22.93
C ALA A 140 9.75 16.48 23.27
N GLU A 141 10.86 16.23 22.58
CA GLU A 141 12.11 16.99 22.69
C GLU A 141 11.96 18.45 22.18
N GLY A 142 10.99 18.72 21.30
CA GLY A 142 10.66 20.08 20.81
C GLY A 142 11.57 20.59 19.69
N ASP A 143 12.53 19.78 19.19
CA ASP A 143 13.39 20.15 18.07
C ASP A 143 12.68 19.96 16.73
N MET A 144 12.10 21.02 16.20
CA MET A 144 11.31 20.98 14.96
C MET A 144 12.12 20.59 13.71
N VAL A 145 13.43 20.87 13.70
CA VAL A 145 14.30 20.48 12.59
C VAL A 145 14.43 18.95 12.57
N ARG A 146 14.70 18.33 13.71
CA ARG A 146 14.76 16.87 13.84
C ARG A 146 13.42 16.21 13.56
N VAL A 147 12.33 16.80 14.00
CA VAL A 147 10.97 16.32 13.71
C VAL A 147 10.72 16.30 12.20
N PHE A 148 11.10 17.37 11.49
CA PHE A 148 10.96 17.44 10.02
C PHE A 148 11.83 16.41 9.31
N ILE A 149 13.11 16.26 9.70
CA ILE A 149 14.01 15.24 9.13
C ILE A 149 13.45 13.84 9.38
N ALA A 150 12.99 13.56 10.59
CA ALA A 150 12.38 12.27 10.92
C ALA A 150 11.08 12.03 10.15
N ASP A 151 10.29 13.08 9.85
CA ASP A 151 9.11 12.93 9.01
C ASP A 151 9.48 12.50 7.58
N ALA A 152 10.48 13.13 6.99
CA ALA A 152 11.00 12.76 5.67
C ALA A 152 11.59 11.34 5.66
N LEU A 153 12.44 11.01 6.64
CA LEU A 153 13.05 9.68 6.77
C LEU A 153 11.96 8.58 6.91
N GLY A 154 10.91 8.83 7.68
CA GLY A 154 9.81 7.86 7.83
C GLY A 154 9.08 7.58 6.52
N SER A 155 8.91 8.59 5.67
CA SER A 155 8.33 8.41 4.34
C SER A 155 9.24 7.57 3.45
N VAL A 156 10.55 7.83 3.47
CA VAL A 156 11.55 7.01 2.75
C VAL A 156 11.51 5.56 3.23
N ILE A 157 11.50 5.33 4.54
CA ILE A 157 11.45 3.97 5.11
C ILE A 157 10.20 3.22 4.64
N ALA A 158 9.02 3.86 4.67
CA ALA A 158 7.78 3.22 4.24
C ALA A 158 7.81 2.84 2.75
N GLU A 159 8.31 3.72 1.89
CA GLU A 159 8.46 3.45 0.45
C GLU A 159 9.50 2.35 0.19
N LYS A 160 10.69 2.40 0.80
CA LYS A 160 11.71 1.36 0.67
C LYS A 160 11.22 0.01 1.21
N THR A 161 10.35 0.01 2.24
CA THR A 161 9.70 -1.21 2.73
C THR A 161 8.76 -1.80 1.68
N ALA A 162 8.00 -0.95 0.98
CA ALA A 162 7.15 -1.37 -0.13
C ALA A 162 7.99 -1.84 -1.34
N ASP A 163 9.16 -1.26 -1.61
CA ASP A 163 10.08 -1.74 -2.64
C ASP A 163 10.58 -3.17 -2.31
N GLN A 164 10.95 -3.43 -1.05
CA GLN A 164 11.34 -4.78 -0.61
C GLN A 164 10.18 -5.78 -0.70
N MET A 165 8.95 -5.34 -0.50
CA MET A 165 7.76 -6.16 -0.74
C MET A 165 7.62 -6.50 -2.22
N GLU A 166 7.82 -5.55 -3.16
CA GLU A 166 7.79 -5.83 -4.60
C GLU A 166 8.87 -6.83 -5.01
N VAL A 167 10.09 -6.73 -4.46
CA VAL A 167 11.16 -7.71 -4.69
C VAL A 167 10.73 -9.11 -4.25
N ALA A 168 10.13 -9.24 -3.05
CA ALA A 168 9.63 -10.52 -2.56
C ALA A 168 8.46 -11.06 -3.41
N LEU A 169 7.55 -10.17 -3.85
CA LEU A 169 6.45 -10.50 -4.72
C LEU A 169 6.96 -11.01 -6.09
N GLN A 170 7.89 -10.27 -6.72
CA GLN A 170 8.47 -10.68 -8.02
C GLN A 170 9.14 -12.04 -7.93
N ALA A 171 9.91 -12.32 -6.88
CA ALA A 171 10.51 -13.63 -6.65
C ALA A 171 9.48 -14.76 -6.50
N SER A 172 8.28 -14.46 -5.97
CA SER A 172 7.21 -15.44 -5.82
C SER A 172 6.49 -15.78 -7.12
N ILE A 173 6.42 -14.83 -8.08
CA ILE A 173 5.70 -14.99 -9.36
C ILE A 173 6.62 -15.31 -10.54
N GLU A 174 7.93 -15.14 -10.40
CA GLU A 174 8.92 -15.34 -11.47
C GLU A 174 8.82 -16.73 -12.11
N LYS A 175 8.62 -17.78 -11.31
CA LYS A 175 8.47 -19.16 -11.80
C LYS A 175 7.24 -19.38 -12.67
N LEU A 176 6.25 -18.48 -12.60
CA LEU A 176 5.07 -18.49 -13.47
C LEU A 176 5.29 -17.74 -14.78
N GLY A 177 6.47 -17.14 -14.99
CA GLY A 177 6.75 -16.23 -16.09
C GLY A 177 5.97 -14.91 -16.00
N TRP A 178 5.48 -14.57 -14.82
CA TRP A 178 4.68 -13.37 -14.58
C TRP A 178 5.54 -12.17 -14.22
N ARG A 179 4.98 -11.00 -14.49
CA ARG A 179 5.47 -9.66 -14.09
C ARG A 179 4.41 -8.99 -13.25
N HIS A 180 4.72 -7.82 -12.72
CA HIS A 180 3.77 -7.00 -11.98
C HIS A 180 3.64 -5.59 -12.57
N THR A 181 2.50 -4.94 -12.33
CA THR A 181 2.31 -3.51 -12.59
C THR A 181 3.00 -2.67 -11.51
N ASN A 182 2.93 -1.36 -11.64
CA ASN A 182 3.22 -0.45 -10.53
C ASN A 182 2.24 -0.69 -9.36
N ARG A 183 2.62 -0.20 -8.19
CA ARG A 183 1.74 -0.10 -7.00
C ARG A 183 0.70 0.99 -7.22
N PHE A 184 -0.54 0.70 -6.87
CA PHE A 184 -1.63 1.68 -6.83
C PHE A 184 -2.21 1.71 -5.43
N SER A 185 -2.37 2.91 -4.86
CA SER A 185 -2.77 3.13 -3.47
C SER A 185 -4.03 3.99 -3.39
N PRO A 186 -4.94 3.74 -2.43
CA PRO A 186 -6.01 4.67 -2.11
C PRO A 186 -5.46 6.07 -1.79
N GLY A 187 -6.12 7.10 -2.31
CA GLY A 187 -5.66 8.49 -2.25
C GLY A 187 -4.99 8.98 -3.53
N TYR A 188 -4.70 8.09 -4.52
CA TYR A 188 -4.03 8.43 -5.77
C TYR A 188 -4.84 7.99 -6.99
N CYS A 189 -4.63 8.65 -8.12
CA CYS A 189 -5.19 8.29 -9.45
C CYS A 189 -6.71 8.11 -9.47
N GLY A 190 -7.45 8.85 -8.63
CA GLY A 190 -8.91 8.77 -8.52
C GLY A 190 -9.43 7.67 -7.59
N TRP A 191 -8.57 6.87 -6.99
CA TRP A 191 -8.97 5.91 -5.96
C TRP A 191 -9.11 6.61 -4.61
N HIS A 192 -10.35 6.79 -4.14
CA HIS A 192 -10.61 7.56 -2.92
C HIS A 192 -10.04 6.86 -1.67
N VAL A 193 -9.46 7.64 -0.76
CA VAL A 193 -8.78 7.12 0.44
C VAL A 193 -9.71 6.30 1.34
N SER A 194 -11.02 6.60 1.37
CA SER A 194 -12.01 5.82 2.15
C SER A 194 -12.12 4.35 1.73
N GLN A 195 -11.66 4.00 0.53
CA GLN A 195 -11.65 2.62 0.06
C GLN A 195 -10.68 1.73 0.84
N GLN A 196 -9.77 2.31 1.64
CA GLN A 196 -8.98 1.56 2.61
C GLN A 196 -9.86 0.78 3.62
N GLN A 197 -11.05 1.31 3.94
CA GLN A 197 -12.01 0.61 4.82
C GLN A 197 -12.53 -0.71 4.20
N LEU A 198 -12.45 -0.85 2.88
CA LEU A 198 -12.77 -2.11 2.17
C LEU A 198 -11.51 -2.97 1.96
N LEU A 199 -10.34 -2.36 1.80
CA LEU A 199 -9.07 -3.05 1.58
C LEU A 199 -8.60 -3.80 2.84
N PHE A 200 -8.58 -3.14 4.00
CA PHE A 200 -8.00 -3.69 5.22
C PHE A 200 -8.71 -4.94 5.76
N PRO A 201 -10.03 -5.06 5.71
CA PRO A 201 -10.71 -6.29 6.12
C PRO A 201 -10.29 -7.54 5.36
N LEU A 202 -9.79 -7.41 4.12
CA LEU A 202 -9.33 -8.53 3.29
C LEU A 202 -8.03 -9.16 3.82
N PHE A 203 -7.29 -8.47 4.66
CA PHE A 203 -6.09 -9.00 5.31
C PHE A 203 -6.38 -9.85 6.56
N GLU A 204 -7.62 -9.94 7.01
CA GLU A 204 -8.06 -10.77 8.16
C GLU A 204 -7.23 -10.54 9.44
N GLY A 205 -6.75 -9.33 9.65
CA GLY A 205 -5.90 -8.97 10.79
C GLY A 205 -4.40 -9.03 10.52
N HIS A 206 -3.95 -9.58 9.39
CA HIS A 206 -2.54 -9.61 8.98
C HIS A 206 -2.14 -8.30 8.29
N THR A 207 -2.13 -7.21 9.03
CA THR A 207 -1.88 -5.85 8.52
C THR A 207 -0.55 -5.26 9.00
N CYS A 208 0.40 -6.08 9.46
CA CYS A 208 1.69 -5.62 10.01
C CYS A 208 1.49 -4.63 11.18
N ASP A 209 0.50 -4.86 12.04
CA ASP A 209 0.07 -3.98 13.14
C ASP A 209 -0.45 -2.60 12.69
N VAL A 210 -0.72 -2.40 11.40
CA VAL A 210 -1.35 -1.18 10.89
C VAL A 210 -2.86 -1.25 11.11
N THR A 211 -3.43 -0.20 11.66
CA THR A 211 -4.88 -0.03 11.85
C THR A 211 -5.36 1.19 11.09
N LEU A 212 -6.67 1.28 10.84
CA LEU A 212 -7.29 2.46 10.23
C LEU A 212 -8.08 3.25 11.28
N THR A 213 -7.98 4.57 11.21
CA THR A 213 -8.93 5.47 11.88
C THR A 213 -10.27 5.47 11.14
N GLU A 214 -11.29 6.07 11.74
CA GLU A 214 -12.59 6.30 11.07
C GLU A 214 -12.45 7.13 9.79
N SER A 215 -11.50 8.06 9.76
CA SER A 215 -11.17 8.87 8.57
C SER A 215 -10.28 8.16 7.56
N SER A 216 -10.05 6.85 7.72
CA SER A 216 -9.23 6.01 6.84
C SER A 216 -7.74 6.37 6.83
N LEU A 217 -7.22 6.99 7.88
CA LEU A 217 -5.78 7.16 8.06
C LEU A 217 -5.16 5.88 8.63
N MET A 218 -4.02 5.49 8.10
CA MET A 218 -3.22 4.40 8.65
C MET A 218 -2.47 4.82 9.92
N VAL A 219 -2.45 3.94 10.90
CA VAL A 219 -1.66 4.07 12.14
C VAL A 219 -0.85 2.79 12.31
N PRO A 220 0.49 2.85 12.24
CA PRO A 220 1.37 4.01 12.11
C PRO A 220 1.16 4.80 10.80
N ILE A 221 1.38 6.13 10.87
CA ILE A 221 1.17 7.05 9.72
C ILE A 221 2.14 6.74 8.56
N LYS A 222 3.38 6.34 8.86
CA LYS A 222 4.39 6.00 7.85
C LYS A 222 4.16 4.59 7.33
N SER A 223 3.06 4.46 6.57
CA SER A 223 2.59 3.19 5.99
C SER A 223 2.06 3.42 4.58
N VAL A 224 2.10 2.38 3.77
CA VAL A 224 1.60 2.34 2.39
C VAL A 224 0.75 1.08 2.23
N SER A 225 -0.36 1.18 1.55
CA SER A 225 -1.21 0.02 1.21
C SER A 225 -1.72 0.14 -0.23
N GLY A 226 -2.12 -0.97 -0.83
CA GLY A 226 -2.65 -0.90 -2.18
C GLY A 226 -2.80 -2.23 -2.89
N ILE A 227 -2.81 -2.12 -4.23
CA ILE A 227 -2.99 -3.23 -5.17
C ILE A 227 -1.92 -3.19 -6.26
N ILE A 228 -1.52 -4.37 -6.71
CA ILE A 228 -0.59 -4.61 -7.83
C ILE A 228 -1.23 -5.66 -8.73
N GLY A 229 -1.28 -5.43 -10.05
CA GLY A 229 -1.70 -6.43 -11.03
C GLY A 229 -0.55 -7.36 -11.38
N LEU A 230 -0.83 -8.66 -11.52
CA LEU A 230 0.12 -9.72 -11.82
C LEU A 230 -0.28 -10.46 -13.10
N GLY A 231 0.67 -10.85 -13.95
CA GLY A 231 0.38 -11.63 -15.16
C GLY A 231 1.51 -11.57 -16.18
N ALA A 232 1.40 -12.39 -17.24
CA ALA A 232 2.41 -12.46 -18.29
C ALA A 232 2.44 -11.19 -19.17
N SER A 233 1.29 -10.51 -19.34
CA SER A 233 1.13 -9.36 -20.26
C SER A 233 1.03 -8.01 -19.57
N VAL A 234 1.11 -7.94 -18.26
CA VAL A 234 1.11 -6.66 -17.53
C VAL A 234 2.41 -5.88 -17.74
N ARG A 235 2.36 -4.56 -17.56
CA ARG A 235 3.51 -3.68 -17.74
C ARG A 235 3.81 -2.93 -16.46
N HIS A 236 5.07 -2.91 -16.09
CA HIS A 236 5.60 -1.94 -15.13
C HIS A 236 6.03 -0.68 -15.90
N LEU A 237 5.61 0.48 -15.45
CA LEU A 237 5.95 1.75 -16.07
C LEU A 237 7.05 2.43 -15.23
N ASP A 238 8.13 2.83 -15.86
CA ASP A 238 9.23 3.53 -15.20
C ASP A 238 8.81 4.89 -14.63
N TYR A 239 7.67 5.42 -15.10
CA TYR A 239 7.16 6.71 -14.70
C TYR A 239 5.62 6.77 -14.68
N THR A 240 5.03 6.92 -13.50
CA THR A 240 3.57 6.94 -13.30
C THR A 240 2.95 8.34 -13.20
N CYS A 241 3.75 9.40 -13.02
CA CYS A 241 3.21 10.76 -12.87
C CYS A 241 2.44 11.28 -14.11
N GLY A 242 2.68 10.71 -15.30
CA GLY A 242 1.89 10.99 -16.50
C GLY A 242 0.45 10.47 -16.45
N LEU A 243 0.16 9.54 -15.54
CA LEU A 243 -1.16 8.92 -15.35
C LEU A 243 -2.02 9.67 -14.33
N CYS A 244 -1.39 10.48 -13.47
CA CYS A 244 -2.06 11.17 -12.38
C CYS A 244 -2.61 12.53 -12.86
N ASP A 245 -3.88 12.84 -12.55
CA ASP A 245 -4.51 14.12 -12.91
C ASP A 245 -4.10 15.29 -12.00
N PHE A 246 -3.33 15.05 -10.94
CA PHE A 246 -2.90 16.08 -10.00
C PHE A 246 -1.82 16.97 -10.62
N LYS A 247 -2.25 18.12 -11.18
CA LYS A 247 -1.39 19.04 -11.96
C LYS A 247 -0.32 19.75 -11.14
N GLN A 248 -0.55 19.99 -9.84
CA GLN A 248 0.35 20.74 -8.95
C GLN A 248 1.24 19.84 -8.07
N CYS A 249 1.44 18.58 -8.46
CA CYS A 249 2.28 17.66 -7.71
C CYS A 249 3.75 18.04 -7.84
N TYR A 250 4.45 18.18 -6.71
CA TYR A 250 5.88 18.48 -6.67
C TYR A 250 6.74 17.48 -7.47
N LYS A 251 6.36 16.20 -7.50
CA LYS A 251 7.02 15.17 -8.33
C LYS A 251 6.85 15.40 -9.84
N ARG A 252 5.75 16.06 -10.26
CA ARG A 252 5.50 16.38 -11.67
C ARG A 252 6.25 17.62 -12.11
N ILE A 253 6.32 18.65 -11.27
CA ILE A 253 7.00 19.92 -11.54
C ILE A 253 8.48 19.69 -11.85
N LYS A 254 9.13 18.73 -11.17
CA LYS A 254 10.52 18.33 -11.39
C LYS A 254 10.87 17.88 -12.80
N LYS A 255 9.94 17.27 -13.55
CA LYS A 255 10.22 16.71 -14.88
C LYS A 255 9.82 17.63 -16.02
N SER A 256 9.18 18.76 -15.72
CA SER A 256 8.77 19.77 -16.72
C SER A 256 9.85 20.84 -16.96
N ASN A 257 10.89 20.87 -16.14
CA ASN A 257 12.10 21.68 -16.33
C ASN A 257 13.29 20.72 -16.54
N PRO A 258 13.75 20.53 -17.80
CA PRO A 258 14.99 19.82 -18.10
C PRO A 258 16.20 20.67 -17.71
#